data_a5ffc4fdf8a12e649155c4b9cf724816
#
_entry.id   a5ffc4fdf8a12e649155c4b9cf724816
#
_cell.length_a   1.000
_cell.length_b   1.000
_cell.length_c   1.000
_cell.angle_alpha   90.00
_cell.angle_beta   90.00
_cell.angle_gamma   90.00
#
_symmetry.space_group_name_H-M   'P 1'
#
loop_
_entity.id
_entity.type
_entity.pdbx_description
1 polymer ?
#
loop_
_entity_poly.entity_id
_entity_poly.type
_entity_poly.pdbx_seq_one_letter_code
_entity_poly.pdbx_strand_id
1 'polypeptide(L)'
;MASNRHTSPWWWIPTLYFAEGVPYFLVTSVSITLFTQLGMPNGQMALFTSLITFPWVIKPLWSPFVDVIRTKRWWVLLMQALMCISVFLLAWLAPQGYFTTALIFFTITAFASATHDIAADGFYMLALSDKQQSAFVGIRSTFYKIANIFCQSLLLMLVGWLQKHTSVAASWTYTLLGCSGLLALITLWHSLFMPRAESELSPTLKTDTQTPIRQSIWHEVGTTFVEFFRKSGIGLALCFMLLYRLPEALLLKLCNPFFLAAKDAGGLGLSVETVGQIYGIGVVLMLLGGIVGGLWASRVGLRKAMLPMALCLTLPSFVYVYLAAVQPDSFWVISACIGIEQLGYGLGYTACMLYMIHFAEGAHKTAHFSLCTAVMFLGLMLPGMVAGYIEEPLGYLGFFWVVMACCIPSIAITYVVCRKL
;
A
#
# COMPACT_ATOMS: atom_id res chain seq x y z
N MET A 1 6.62 -40.40 -14.37
CA MET A 1 7.25 -40.03 -13.08
C MET A 1 7.84 -38.66 -13.21
N ALA A 2 7.06 -37.59 -12.93
CA ALA A 2 7.58 -36.23 -12.88
C ALA A 2 8.20 -36.03 -11.48
N SER A 3 9.52 -35.87 -11.45
CA SER A 3 10.31 -35.60 -10.26
C SER A 3 9.67 -34.42 -9.49
N ASN A 4 9.14 -34.71 -8.30
CA ASN A 4 8.72 -33.71 -7.31
C ASN A 4 9.98 -32.96 -6.83
N ARG A 5 10.45 -31.99 -7.63
CA ARG A 5 11.51 -31.09 -7.17
C ARG A 5 10.87 -30.19 -6.12
N HIS A 6 11.08 -30.49 -4.85
CA HIS A 6 10.86 -29.56 -3.75
C HIS A 6 11.68 -28.30 -4.01
N THR A 7 11.12 -27.36 -4.75
CA THR A 7 11.76 -26.07 -5.00
C THR A 7 11.89 -25.36 -3.67
N SER A 8 13.11 -25.03 -3.25
CA SER A 8 13.33 -24.32 -1.99
C SER A 8 12.48 -23.02 -1.95
N PRO A 9 11.83 -22.68 -0.83
CA PRO A 9 11.07 -21.44 -0.66
C PRO A 9 11.87 -20.17 -1.01
N TRP A 10 13.18 -20.19 -0.87
CA TRP A 10 14.07 -19.08 -1.25
C TRP A 10 14.02 -18.71 -2.73
N TRP A 11 13.64 -19.63 -3.62
CA TRP A 11 13.57 -19.37 -5.05
C TRP A 11 12.35 -18.57 -5.48
N TRP A 12 11.30 -18.51 -4.66
CA TRP A 12 10.06 -17.87 -5.07
C TRP A 12 9.49 -16.88 -4.06
N ILE A 13 9.67 -17.06 -2.74
CA ILE A 13 9.11 -16.13 -1.73
C ILE A 13 9.68 -14.72 -1.87
N PRO A 14 11.00 -14.49 -1.94
CA PRO A 14 11.55 -13.15 -2.07
C PRO A 14 11.00 -12.39 -3.27
N THR A 15 11.04 -13.02 -4.44
CA THR A 15 10.57 -12.40 -5.68
C THR A 15 9.06 -12.26 -5.75
N LEU A 16 8.29 -13.18 -5.11
CA LEU A 16 6.83 -13.11 -5.05
C LEU A 16 6.35 -11.88 -4.31
N TYR A 17 6.91 -11.62 -3.12
CA TYR A 17 6.52 -10.46 -2.30
C TYR A 17 7.12 -9.14 -2.80
N PHE A 18 8.23 -9.19 -3.51
CA PHE A 18 8.71 -8.04 -4.27
C PHE A 18 7.75 -7.71 -5.43
N ALA A 19 7.32 -8.72 -6.21
CA ALA A 19 6.35 -8.55 -7.30
C ALA A 19 4.94 -8.16 -6.81
N GLU A 20 4.59 -8.42 -5.56
CA GLU A 20 3.37 -7.93 -4.91
C GLU A 20 3.46 -6.44 -4.61
N GLY A 21 4.61 -5.99 -4.06
CA GLY A 21 4.81 -4.60 -3.67
C GLY A 21 4.98 -3.63 -4.85
N VAL A 22 5.72 -4.01 -5.90
CA VAL A 22 6.02 -3.08 -7.02
C VAL A 22 4.77 -2.48 -7.67
N PRO A 23 3.78 -3.26 -8.13
CA PRO A 23 2.56 -2.68 -8.72
C PRO A 23 1.73 -1.88 -7.72
N TYR A 24 1.70 -2.29 -6.46
CA TYR A 24 1.03 -1.55 -5.39
C TYR A 24 1.62 -0.13 -5.25
N PHE A 25 2.94 0.01 -5.12
CA PHE A 25 3.58 1.32 -4.98
C PHE A 25 3.59 2.13 -6.28
N LEU A 26 3.61 1.47 -7.44
CA LEU A 26 3.40 2.16 -8.72
C LEU A 26 2.02 2.85 -8.76
N VAL A 27 0.98 2.15 -8.33
CA VAL A 27 -0.39 2.68 -8.33
C VAL A 27 -0.60 3.74 -7.24
N THR A 28 -0.10 3.50 -6.01
CA THR A 28 -0.45 4.33 -4.85
C THR A 28 0.46 5.53 -4.64
N SER A 29 1.70 5.49 -5.12
CA SER A 29 2.70 6.52 -4.88
C SER A 29 3.31 7.09 -6.16
N VAL A 30 3.83 6.23 -7.05
CA VAL A 30 4.53 6.67 -8.27
C VAL A 30 3.58 7.36 -9.24
N SER A 31 2.31 6.92 -9.32
CA SER A 31 1.29 7.55 -10.14
C SER A 31 1.07 9.03 -9.78
N ILE A 32 1.16 9.38 -8.50
CA ILE A 32 1.04 10.76 -8.02
C ILE A 32 2.15 11.62 -8.64
N THR A 33 3.41 11.18 -8.50
CA THR A 33 4.57 11.89 -9.05
C THR A 33 4.48 12.01 -10.58
N LEU A 34 4.09 10.92 -11.25
CA LEU A 34 3.90 10.90 -12.71
C LEU A 34 2.86 11.95 -13.15
N PHE A 35 1.65 11.91 -12.58
CA PHE A 35 0.58 12.84 -12.98
C PHE A 35 0.91 14.29 -12.60
N THR A 36 1.57 14.54 -11.47
CA THR A 36 2.06 15.87 -11.10
C THR A 36 3.04 16.41 -12.15
N GLN A 37 4.03 15.61 -12.56
CA GLN A 37 5.00 16.05 -13.57
C GLN A 37 4.41 16.22 -14.98
N LEU A 38 3.33 15.52 -15.28
CA LEU A 38 2.59 15.67 -16.54
C LEU A 38 1.59 16.83 -16.49
N GLY A 39 1.56 17.62 -15.40
CA GLY A 39 0.77 18.83 -15.27
C GLY A 39 -0.71 18.60 -14.97
N MET A 40 -1.07 17.45 -14.39
CA MET A 40 -2.44 17.23 -13.92
C MET A 40 -2.72 18.12 -12.70
N PRO A 41 -3.85 18.87 -12.65
CA PRO A 41 -4.23 19.68 -11.48
C PRO A 41 -4.30 18.83 -10.20
N ASN A 42 -3.91 19.39 -9.06
CA ASN A 42 -3.83 18.67 -7.78
C ASN A 42 -5.18 18.06 -7.35
N GLY A 43 -6.30 18.76 -7.59
CA GLY A 43 -7.65 18.23 -7.33
C GLY A 43 -7.96 16.96 -8.11
N GLN A 44 -7.74 16.99 -9.42
CA GLN A 44 -7.96 15.83 -10.29
C GLN A 44 -6.98 14.69 -9.98
N MET A 45 -5.71 15.00 -9.79
CA MET A 45 -4.67 14.03 -9.46
C MET A 45 -5.01 13.31 -8.14
N ALA A 46 -5.35 14.04 -7.08
CA ALA A 46 -5.71 13.47 -5.79
C ALA A 46 -6.99 12.62 -5.87
N LEU A 47 -8.02 13.09 -6.60
CA LEU A 47 -9.25 12.35 -6.82
C LEU A 47 -8.99 11.03 -7.54
N PHE A 48 -8.36 11.07 -8.70
CA PHE A 48 -8.17 9.86 -9.52
C PHE A 48 -7.19 8.88 -8.89
N THR A 49 -6.06 9.35 -8.33
CA THR A 49 -5.12 8.47 -7.64
C THR A 49 -5.68 7.87 -6.34
N SER A 50 -6.72 8.46 -5.77
CA SER A 50 -7.47 7.85 -4.67
C SER A 50 -8.45 6.79 -5.20
N LEU A 51 -9.21 7.08 -6.25
CA LEU A 51 -10.17 6.15 -6.84
C LEU A 51 -9.51 4.86 -7.34
N ILE A 52 -8.33 4.93 -7.93
CA ILE A 52 -7.61 3.73 -8.38
C ILE A 52 -7.17 2.82 -7.22
N THR A 53 -7.25 3.26 -5.96
CA THR A 53 -7.02 2.39 -4.79
C THR A 53 -8.27 1.60 -4.36
N PHE A 54 -9.43 1.86 -4.97
CA PHE A 54 -10.70 1.20 -4.67
C PHE A 54 -10.65 -0.35 -4.69
N PRO A 55 -9.89 -1.02 -5.58
CA PRO A 55 -9.75 -2.47 -5.55
C PRO A 55 -9.33 -3.02 -4.18
N TRP A 56 -8.42 -2.38 -3.44
CA TRP A 56 -8.04 -2.85 -2.11
C TRP A 56 -9.14 -2.65 -1.05
N VAL A 57 -10.05 -1.70 -1.25
CA VAL A 57 -11.23 -1.51 -0.38
C VAL A 57 -12.21 -2.66 -0.57
N ILE A 58 -12.50 -3.05 -1.80
CA ILE A 58 -13.50 -4.08 -2.11
C ILE A 58 -12.91 -5.50 -2.25
N LYS A 59 -11.60 -5.66 -2.08
CA LYS A 59 -10.87 -6.93 -2.14
C LYS A 59 -11.57 -8.11 -1.41
N PRO A 60 -12.12 -7.94 -0.19
CA PRO A 60 -12.80 -9.03 0.50
C PRO A 60 -14.01 -9.60 -0.25
N LEU A 61 -14.63 -8.83 -1.17
CA LEU A 61 -15.83 -9.26 -1.89
C LEU A 61 -15.53 -10.33 -2.95
N TRP A 62 -14.32 -10.32 -3.56
CA TRP A 62 -13.98 -11.32 -4.56
C TRP A 62 -12.89 -12.31 -4.13
N SER A 63 -12.32 -12.15 -2.94
CA SER A 63 -11.35 -13.10 -2.39
C SER A 63 -11.84 -14.57 -2.46
N PRO A 64 -13.12 -14.89 -2.16
CA PRO A 64 -13.61 -16.26 -2.24
C PRO A 64 -13.61 -16.86 -3.65
N PHE A 65 -13.73 -16.01 -4.69
CA PHE A 65 -13.63 -16.48 -6.08
C PHE A 65 -12.23 -16.95 -6.43
N VAL A 66 -11.21 -16.26 -5.91
CA VAL A 66 -9.81 -16.64 -6.09
C VAL A 66 -9.51 -17.97 -5.39
N ASP A 67 -10.27 -18.30 -4.34
CA ASP A 67 -10.13 -19.57 -3.62
C ASP A 67 -10.73 -20.77 -4.37
N VAL A 68 -11.80 -20.54 -5.11
CA VAL A 68 -12.60 -21.60 -5.76
C VAL A 68 -12.25 -21.78 -7.23
N ILE A 69 -11.91 -20.70 -7.92
CA ILE A 69 -11.69 -20.72 -9.37
C ILE A 69 -10.20 -20.92 -9.65
N ARG A 70 -9.84 -22.09 -10.19
CA ARG A 70 -8.44 -22.40 -10.52
C ARG A 70 -7.51 -22.46 -9.32
N THR A 71 -6.22 -22.70 -9.59
CA THR A 71 -5.17 -22.78 -8.59
C THR A 71 -4.61 -21.42 -8.20
N LYS A 72 -4.10 -21.25 -6.98
CA LYS A 72 -3.44 -20.01 -6.53
C LYS A 72 -2.26 -19.65 -7.43
N ARG A 73 -1.46 -20.66 -7.83
CA ARG A 73 -0.35 -20.48 -8.77
C ARG A 73 -0.82 -19.91 -10.11
N TRP A 74 -1.96 -20.37 -10.64
CA TRP A 74 -2.53 -19.86 -11.89
C TRP A 74 -2.91 -18.38 -11.77
N TRP A 75 -3.58 -18.01 -10.66
CA TRP A 75 -3.93 -16.62 -10.39
C TRP A 75 -2.69 -15.72 -10.25
N VAL A 76 -1.64 -16.16 -9.52
CA VAL A 76 -0.39 -15.41 -9.39
C VAL A 76 0.20 -15.11 -10.77
N LEU A 77 0.38 -16.12 -11.61
CA LEU A 77 0.99 -15.94 -12.93
C LEU A 77 0.14 -15.10 -13.88
N LEU A 78 -1.19 -15.30 -13.87
CA LEU A 78 -2.11 -14.52 -14.69
C LEU A 78 -2.09 -13.03 -14.30
N MET A 79 -2.14 -12.75 -12.99
CA MET A 79 -2.15 -11.37 -12.51
C MET A 79 -0.79 -10.69 -12.76
N GLN A 80 0.32 -11.39 -12.61
CA GLN A 80 1.65 -10.87 -12.96
C GLN A 80 1.75 -10.54 -14.46
N ALA A 81 1.27 -11.42 -15.33
CA ALA A 81 1.23 -11.15 -16.77
C ALA A 81 0.35 -9.94 -17.11
N LEU A 82 -0.82 -9.82 -16.47
CA LEU A 82 -1.72 -8.70 -16.66
C LEU A 82 -1.10 -7.38 -16.18
N MET A 83 -0.44 -7.37 -15.02
CA MET A 83 0.30 -6.21 -14.51
C MET A 83 1.46 -5.81 -15.44
N CYS A 84 2.21 -6.78 -15.94
CA CYS A 84 3.28 -6.54 -16.90
C CYS A 84 2.75 -5.84 -18.17
N ILE A 85 1.69 -6.36 -18.78
CA ILE A 85 1.07 -5.79 -19.97
C ILE A 85 0.51 -4.39 -19.68
N SER A 86 -0.17 -4.22 -18.56
CA SER A 86 -0.75 -2.91 -18.19
C SER A 86 0.34 -1.85 -17.98
N VAL A 87 1.44 -2.17 -17.29
CA VAL A 87 2.56 -1.24 -17.07
C VAL A 87 3.30 -0.96 -18.37
N PHE A 88 3.42 -1.95 -19.27
CA PHE A 88 3.96 -1.74 -20.62
C PHE A 88 3.14 -0.72 -21.41
N LEU A 89 1.82 -0.85 -21.41
CA LEU A 89 0.93 0.09 -22.09
C LEU A 89 0.93 1.47 -21.43
N LEU A 90 1.02 1.54 -20.10
CA LEU A 90 1.20 2.79 -19.36
C LEU A 90 2.46 3.53 -19.80
N ALA A 91 3.57 2.82 -20.08
CA ALA A 91 4.82 3.42 -20.52
C ALA A 91 4.68 4.24 -21.82
N TRP A 92 3.78 3.84 -22.69
CA TRP A 92 3.54 4.52 -23.95
C TRP A 92 2.46 5.60 -23.85
N LEU A 93 1.42 5.39 -23.07
CA LEU A 93 0.21 6.22 -23.07
C LEU A 93 0.28 7.37 -22.06
N ALA A 94 0.77 7.12 -20.84
CA ALA A 94 0.76 8.12 -19.80
C ALA A 94 1.65 9.34 -20.13
N PRO A 95 2.91 9.16 -20.61
CA PRO A 95 3.79 10.29 -20.88
C PRO A 95 3.34 11.16 -22.06
N GLN A 96 2.42 10.67 -22.89
CA GLN A 96 1.87 11.43 -24.03
C GLN A 96 0.62 12.26 -23.65
N GLY A 97 0.22 12.26 -22.35
CA GLY A 97 -0.92 13.03 -21.88
C GLY A 97 -2.28 12.33 -22.04
N TYR A 98 -2.31 11.05 -22.42
CA TYR A 98 -3.55 10.26 -22.46
C TYR A 98 -4.02 9.86 -21.06
N PHE A 99 -4.35 10.85 -20.22
CA PHE A 99 -4.66 10.65 -18.81
C PHE A 99 -5.78 9.66 -18.55
N THR A 100 -6.89 9.76 -19.28
CA THR A 100 -8.02 8.83 -19.11
C THR A 100 -7.61 7.39 -19.38
N THR A 101 -6.87 7.15 -20.46
CA THR A 101 -6.39 5.82 -20.83
C THR A 101 -5.36 5.32 -19.81
N ALA A 102 -4.47 6.19 -19.33
CA ALA A 102 -3.52 5.87 -18.27
C ALA A 102 -4.25 5.45 -16.98
N LEU A 103 -5.31 6.15 -16.58
CA LEU A 103 -6.14 5.80 -15.42
C LEU A 103 -6.80 4.43 -15.57
N ILE A 104 -7.27 4.06 -16.77
CA ILE A 104 -7.82 2.73 -17.05
C ILE A 104 -6.76 1.66 -16.79
N PHE A 105 -5.52 1.81 -17.32
CA PHE A 105 -4.46 0.83 -17.11
C PHE A 105 -3.93 0.82 -15.68
N PHE A 106 -3.88 1.96 -14.98
CA PHE A 106 -3.62 1.96 -13.54
C PHE A 106 -4.70 1.21 -12.76
N THR A 107 -5.97 1.37 -13.13
CA THR A 107 -7.08 0.64 -12.51
C THR A 107 -6.98 -0.87 -12.77
N ILE A 108 -6.66 -1.28 -13.99
CA ILE A 108 -6.40 -2.69 -14.32
C ILE A 108 -5.22 -3.23 -13.50
N THR A 109 -4.13 -2.47 -13.40
CA THR A 109 -2.97 -2.82 -12.57
C THR A 109 -3.37 -2.96 -11.10
N ALA A 110 -4.21 -2.07 -10.57
CA ALA A 110 -4.70 -2.10 -9.19
C ALA A 110 -5.55 -3.35 -8.91
N PHE A 111 -6.50 -3.69 -9.78
CA PHE A 111 -7.30 -4.92 -9.67
C PHE A 111 -6.42 -6.18 -9.77
N ALA A 112 -5.48 -6.20 -10.72
CA ALA A 112 -4.55 -7.30 -10.86
C ALA A 112 -3.65 -7.43 -9.63
N SER A 113 -3.13 -6.34 -9.08
CA SER A 113 -2.31 -6.33 -7.87
C SER A 113 -3.08 -6.77 -6.63
N ALA A 114 -4.30 -6.29 -6.42
CA ALA A 114 -5.14 -6.72 -5.30
C ALA A 114 -5.53 -8.21 -5.39
N THR A 115 -5.73 -8.74 -6.60
CA THR A 115 -6.02 -10.17 -6.83
C THR A 115 -4.75 -11.01 -6.67
N HIS A 116 -3.60 -10.51 -7.14
CA HIS A 116 -2.30 -11.15 -6.94
C HIS A 116 -1.98 -11.32 -5.45
N ASP A 117 -2.20 -10.29 -4.65
CA ASP A 117 -2.00 -10.28 -3.20
C ASP A 117 -2.82 -11.40 -2.50
N ILE A 118 -4.12 -11.56 -2.86
CA ILE A 118 -4.95 -12.68 -2.37
C ILE A 118 -4.35 -14.03 -2.76
N ALA A 119 -3.94 -14.16 -4.02
CA ALA A 119 -3.42 -15.42 -4.56
C ALA A 119 -2.05 -15.76 -3.97
N ALA A 120 -1.17 -14.76 -3.81
CA ALA A 120 0.17 -14.93 -3.25
C ALA A 120 0.13 -15.35 -1.79
N ASP A 121 -0.71 -14.70 -0.98
CA ASP A 121 -0.90 -15.07 0.43
C ASP A 121 -1.53 -16.45 0.57
N GLY A 122 -2.53 -16.78 -0.25
CA GLY A 122 -3.11 -18.12 -0.30
C GLY A 122 -2.11 -19.19 -0.71
N PHE A 123 -1.29 -18.91 -1.72
CA PHE A 123 -0.24 -19.83 -2.17
C PHE A 123 0.85 -20.04 -1.11
N TYR A 124 1.27 -18.98 -0.42
CA TYR A 124 2.19 -19.05 0.70
C TYR A 124 1.71 -20.01 1.79
N MET A 125 0.44 -19.91 2.17
CA MET A 125 -0.16 -20.79 3.19
C MET A 125 -0.28 -22.25 2.71
N LEU A 126 -0.57 -22.48 1.45
CA LEU A 126 -0.74 -23.83 0.88
C LEU A 126 0.59 -24.54 0.58
N ALA A 127 1.59 -23.80 0.15
CA ALA A 127 2.86 -24.37 -0.30
C ALA A 127 3.87 -24.62 0.83
N LEU A 128 3.63 -24.10 2.04
CA LEU A 128 4.55 -24.14 3.16
C LEU A 128 3.92 -24.79 4.40
N SER A 129 4.70 -25.59 5.12
CA SER A 129 4.34 -26.07 6.47
C SER A 129 4.35 -24.89 7.47
N ASP A 130 3.63 -24.99 8.60
CA ASP A 130 3.56 -23.98 9.64
C ASP A 130 4.95 -23.50 10.12
N LYS A 131 5.90 -24.45 10.22
CA LYS A 131 7.29 -24.15 10.58
C LYS A 131 7.97 -23.29 9.51
N GLN A 132 7.75 -23.57 8.23
CA GLN A 132 8.30 -22.78 7.13
C GLN A 132 7.60 -21.43 7.04
N GLN A 133 6.29 -21.37 7.20
CA GLN A 133 5.55 -20.10 7.23
C GLN A 133 6.11 -19.16 8.31
N SER A 134 6.32 -19.67 9.52
CA SER A 134 6.93 -18.90 10.62
C SER A 134 8.36 -18.45 10.30
N ALA A 135 9.15 -19.28 9.63
CA ALA A 135 10.52 -18.93 9.25
C ALA A 135 10.59 -17.85 8.15
N PHE A 136 9.63 -17.87 7.21
CA PHE A 136 9.66 -16.98 6.05
C PHE A 136 8.79 -15.72 6.20
N VAL A 137 8.01 -15.55 7.28
CA VAL A 137 7.16 -14.36 7.49
C VAL A 137 7.96 -13.05 7.51
N GLY A 138 9.16 -13.07 8.10
CA GLY A 138 10.07 -11.93 8.08
C GLY A 138 10.62 -11.63 6.67
N ILE A 139 10.95 -12.68 5.91
CA ILE A 139 11.48 -12.58 4.55
C ILE A 139 10.44 -11.95 3.62
N ARG A 140 9.19 -12.44 3.65
CA ARG A 140 8.10 -11.85 2.84
C ARG A 140 7.92 -10.35 3.13
N SER A 141 7.84 -9.98 4.40
CA SER A 141 7.69 -8.59 4.82
C SER A 141 8.88 -7.73 4.37
N THR A 142 10.10 -8.26 4.45
CA THR A 142 11.32 -7.56 4.02
C THR A 142 11.29 -7.28 2.52
N PHE A 143 10.97 -8.25 1.68
CA PHE A 143 10.96 -8.06 0.23
C PHE A 143 9.82 -7.16 -0.25
N TYR A 144 8.66 -7.18 0.41
CA TYR A 144 7.61 -6.18 0.18
C TYR A 144 8.10 -4.74 0.48
N LYS A 145 8.87 -4.56 1.56
CA LYS A 145 9.45 -3.26 1.92
C LYS A 145 10.59 -2.85 0.98
N ILE A 146 11.37 -3.80 0.47
CA ILE A 146 12.36 -3.54 -0.59
C ILE A 146 11.66 -3.03 -1.86
N ALA A 147 10.48 -3.56 -2.21
CA ALA A 147 9.69 -3.02 -3.32
C ALA A 147 9.24 -1.57 -3.08
N ASN A 148 8.93 -1.19 -1.83
CA ASN A 148 8.65 0.19 -1.46
C ASN A 148 9.86 1.10 -1.74
N ILE A 149 11.04 0.73 -1.23
CA ILE A 149 12.30 1.47 -1.47
C ILE A 149 12.58 1.55 -2.97
N PHE A 150 12.43 0.44 -3.70
CA PHE A 150 12.61 0.40 -5.14
C PHE A 150 11.72 1.43 -5.85
N CYS A 151 10.42 1.48 -5.56
CA CYS A 151 9.48 2.37 -6.23
C CYS A 151 9.62 3.83 -5.80
N GLN A 152 9.69 4.11 -4.50
CA GLN A 152 9.65 5.47 -4.00
C GLN A 152 11.04 6.14 -3.96
N SER A 153 12.12 5.37 -4.04
CA SER A 153 13.47 5.92 -4.07
C SER A 153 14.15 5.63 -5.41
N LEU A 154 14.57 4.38 -5.64
CA LEU A 154 15.42 4.06 -6.79
C LEU A 154 14.77 4.39 -8.13
N LEU A 155 13.47 4.10 -8.29
CA LEU A 155 12.75 4.38 -9.52
C LEU A 155 12.60 5.89 -9.76
N LEU A 156 12.29 6.69 -8.73
CA LEU A 156 12.22 8.14 -8.84
C LEU A 156 13.60 8.76 -9.10
N MET A 157 14.66 8.24 -8.47
CA MET A 157 16.04 8.66 -8.78
C MET A 157 16.40 8.37 -10.23
N LEU A 158 16.01 7.21 -10.76
CA LEU A 158 16.22 6.86 -12.18
C LEU A 158 15.44 7.81 -13.10
N VAL A 159 14.18 8.13 -12.80
CA VAL A 159 13.39 9.12 -13.56
C VAL A 159 14.14 10.46 -13.59
N GLY A 160 14.53 10.98 -12.42
CA GLY A 160 15.21 12.27 -12.32
C GLY A 160 16.59 12.28 -13.00
N TRP A 161 17.34 11.19 -12.93
CA TRP A 161 18.60 11.04 -13.65
C TRP A 161 18.39 11.04 -15.17
N LEU A 162 17.40 10.31 -15.67
CA LEU A 162 17.04 10.30 -17.09
C LEU A 162 16.60 11.68 -17.57
N GLN A 163 15.90 12.47 -16.74
CA GLN A 163 15.47 13.84 -17.09
C GLN A 163 16.63 14.80 -17.34
N LYS A 164 17.83 14.53 -16.84
CA LYS A 164 19.04 15.31 -17.17
C LYS A 164 19.51 15.10 -18.61
N HIS A 165 19.10 14.00 -19.25
CA HIS A 165 19.58 13.57 -20.58
C HIS A 165 18.45 13.43 -21.59
N THR A 166 17.19 13.43 -21.16
CA THR A 166 16.00 13.20 -21.98
C THR A 166 14.85 14.10 -21.56
N SER A 167 13.76 14.09 -22.33
CA SER A 167 12.52 14.79 -21.93
C SER A 167 11.83 14.11 -20.73
N VAL A 168 10.97 14.84 -20.02
CA VAL A 168 10.13 14.30 -18.93
C VAL A 168 9.33 13.09 -19.44
N ALA A 169 8.70 13.20 -20.61
CA ALA A 169 7.94 12.10 -21.19
C ALA A 169 8.81 10.87 -21.47
N ALA A 170 9.98 11.03 -22.10
CA ALA A 170 10.88 9.93 -22.41
C ALA A 170 11.42 9.25 -21.14
N SER A 171 11.75 10.03 -20.09
CA SER A 171 12.24 9.49 -18.82
C SER A 171 11.21 8.56 -18.17
N TRP A 172 9.93 8.94 -18.17
CA TRP A 172 8.86 8.10 -17.67
C TRP A 172 8.61 6.87 -18.54
N THR A 173 8.65 7.03 -19.87
CA THR A 173 8.54 5.91 -20.82
C THR A 173 9.60 4.85 -20.54
N TYR A 174 10.89 5.24 -20.50
CA TYR A 174 11.99 4.28 -20.27
C TYR A 174 11.90 3.63 -18.87
N THR A 175 11.54 4.40 -17.85
CA THR A 175 11.43 3.88 -16.49
C THR A 175 10.29 2.87 -16.35
N LEU A 176 9.11 3.16 -16.91
CA LEU A 176 7.97 2.25 -16.87
C LEU A 176 8.20 1.00 -17.75
N LEU A 177 8.88 1.14 -18.91
CA LEU A 177 9.31 -0.01 -19.71
C LEU A 177 10.29 -0.90 -18.92
N GLY A 178 11.26 -0.31 -18.21
CA GLY A 178 12.15 -1.04 -17.33
C GLY A 178 11.41 -1.79 -16.23
N CYS A 179 10.40 -1.16 -15.61
CA CYS A 179 9.53 -1.78 -14.62
C CYS A 179 8.73 -2.96 -15.22
N SER A 180 8.14 -2.76 -16.40
CA SER A 180 7.41 -3.83 -17.09
C SER A 180 8.34 -5.00 -17.43
N GLY A 181 9.56 -4.72 -17.93
CA GLY A 181 10.56 -5.73 -18.21
C GLY A 181 10.96 -6.52 -16.95
N LEU A 182 11.15 -5.85 -15.82
CA LEU A 182 11.43 -6.48 -14.53
C LEU A 182 10.27 -7.40 -14.10
N LEU A 183 9.03 -6.93 -14.20
CA LEU A 183 7.85 -7.75 -13.89
C LEU A 183 7.73 -8.96 -14.83
N ALA A 184 8.06 -8.80 -16.13
CA ALA A 184 8.08 -9.89 -17.09
C ALA A 184 9.12 -10.96 -16.72
N LEU A 185 10.33 -10.54 -16.35
CA LEU A 185 11.40 -11.44 -15.89
C LEU A 185 10.99 -12.21 -14.63
N ILE A 186 10.38 -11.54 -13.66
CA ILE A 186 9.88 -12.17 -12.44
C ILE A 186 8.74 -13.14 -12.76
N THR A 187 7.83 -12.79 -13.67
CA THR A 187 6.74 -13.66 -14.11
C THR A 187 7.29 -14.94 -14.77
N LEU A 188 8.28 -14.78 -15.64
CA LEU A 188 8.98 -15.91 -16.25
C LEU A 188 9.67 -16.79 -15.20
N TRP A 189 10.38 -16.16 -14.25
CA TRP A 189 11.00 -16.84 -13.12
C TRP A 189 9.98 -17.66 -12.31
N HIS A 190 8.84 -17.07 -11.95
CA HIS A 190 7.79 -17.77 -11.22
C HIS A 190 7.17 -18.91 -12.04
N SER A 191 7.02 -18.74 -13.34
CA SER A 191 6.50 -19.80 -14.21
C SER A 191 7.39 -21.06 -14.17
N LEU A 192 8.71 -20.88 -13.99
CA LEU A 192 9.70 -21.95 -13.97
C LEU A 192 9.94 -22.54 -12.58
N PHE A 193 10.02 -21.71 -11.55
CA PHE A 193 10.51 -22.10 -10.22
C PHE A 193 9.44 -22.19 -9.14
N MET A 194 8.25 -21.63 -9.35
CA MET A 194 7.17 -21.71 -8.37
C MET A 194 6.59 -23.13 -8.33
N PRO A 195 6.51 -23.80 -7.16
CA PRO A 195 6.06 -25.20 -7.08
C PRO A 195 4.58 -25.34 -7.50
N ARG A 196 4.20 -26.58 -7.89
CA ARG A 196 2.82 -26.93 -8.24
C ARG A 196 2.09 -27.58 -7.06
N ALA A 197 2.15 -26.94 -5.89
CA ALA A 197 1.70 -27.49 -4.62
C ALA A 197 0.19 -27.88 -4.59
N GLU A 198 -0.64 -27.26 -5.42
CA GLU A 198 -2.09 -27.46 -5.40
C GLU A 198 -2.60 -28.69 -6.14
N SER A 199 -1.77 -29.31 -6.98
CA SER A 199 -2.14 -30.54 -7.69
C SER A 199 -2.25 -31.76 -6.76
N GLU A 200 -1.69 -31.68 -5.56
CA GLU A 200 -1.67 -32.75 -4.57
C GLU A 200 -2.73 -32.58 -3.47
N LEU A 201 -3.24 -31.37 -3.26
CA LEU A 201 -4.24 -31.04 -2.21
C LEU A 201 -5.70 -31.10 -2.71
N SER A 202 -5.92 -31.33 -3.99
CA SER A 202 -7.25 -31.42 -4.61
C SER A 202 -8.16 -32.62 -4.24
N PRO A 203 -7.75 -33.64 -3.48
CA PRO A 203 -8.66 -34.75 -3.11
C PRO A 203 -9.67 -34.41 -2.01
N THR A 204 -9.39 -33.42 -1.15
CA THR A 204 -10.23 -33.15 0.06
C THR A 204 -11.49 -32.35 -0.22
N LEU A 205 -11.60 -31.72 -1.37
CA LEU A 205 -12.84 -31.01 -1.80
C LEU A 205 -13.83 -31.90 -2.57
N LYS A 206 -13.56 -33.22 -2.70
CA LYS A 206 -14.39 -34.16 -3.46
C LYS A 206 -15.29 -35.04 -2.62
N THR A 207 -15.35 -34.87 -1.32
CA THR A 207 -16.17 -35.77 -0.49
C THR A 207 -17.12 -34.96 0.38
N ASP A 208 -18.38 -35.29 0.15
CA ASP A 208 -19.59 -35.07 0.93
C ASP A 208 -20.28 -33.72 0.79
N THR A 209 -21.41 -33.88 0.25
CA THR A 209 -22.72 -33.25 0.44
C THR A 209 -23.30 -32.54 -0.78
N GLN A 210 -24.56 -32.83 -0.96
CA GLN A 210 -25.51 -32.44 -2.00
C GLN A 210 -25.81 -30.92 -2.06
N THR A 211 -25.06 -30.09 -1.39
CA THR A 211 -25.21 -28.62 -1.54
C THR A 211 -24.22 -28.12 -2.57
N PRO A 212 -24.64 -27.33 -3.57
CA PRO A 212 -23.74 -26.75 -4.54
C PRO A 212 -22.70 -25.87 -3.80
N ILE A 213 -21.41 -26.19 -3.97
CA ILE A 213 -20.24 -25.52 -3.35
C ILE A 213 -20.38 -23.98 -3.36
N ARG A 214 -20.99 -23.44 -4.41
CA ARG A 214 -21.25 -22.02 -4.59
C ARG A 214 -22.22 -21.44 -3.55
N GLN A 215 -23.26 -22.17 -3.12
CA GLN A 215 -24.21 -21.70 -2.09
C GLN A 215 -23.56 -21.70 -0.69
N SER A 216 -22.72 -22.70 -0.40
CA SER A 216 -22.00 -22.78 0.86
C SER A 216 -21.03 -21.60 1.05
N ILE A 217 -20.29 -21.19 0.01
CA ILE A 217 -19.33 -20.09 0.06
C ILE A 217 -20.03 -18.75 0.31
N TRP A 218 -21.09 -18.44 -0.44
CA TRP A 218 -21.83 -17.20 -0.23
C TRP A 218 -22.50 -17.13 1.14
N HIS A 219 -22.94 -18.26 1.66
CA HIS A 219 -23.48 -18.33 3.01
C HIS A 219 -22.39 -18.06 4.05
N GLU A 220 -21.21 -18.67 3.90
CA GLU A 220 -20.07 -18.46 4.80
C GLU A 220 -19.54 -17.02 4.75
N VAL A 221 -19.41 -16.44 3.55
CA VAL A 221 -19.08 -15.02 3.38
C VAL A 221 -20.13 -14.13 4.04
N GLY A 222 -21.41 -14.38 3.79
CA GLY A 222 -22.51 -13.63 4.38
C GLY A 222 -22.52 -13.69 5.89
N THR A 223 -22.34 -14.88 6.47
CA THR A 223 -22.25 -15.05 7.94
C THR A 223 -21.06 -14.33 8.55
N THR A 224 -19.89 -14.42 7.92
CA THR A 224 -18.67 -13.71 8.36
C THR A 224 -18.85 -12.19 8.35
N PHE A 225 -19.49 -11.64 7.30
CA PHE A 225 -19.82 -10.21 7.25
C PHE A 225 -20.79 -9.81 8.36
N VAL A 226 -21.88 -10.58 8.55
CA VAL A 226 -22.87 -10.29 9.60
C VAL A 226 -22.24 -10.36 10.98
N GLU A 227 -21.40 -11.36 11.25
CA GLU A 227 -20.69 -11.50 12.52
C GLU A 227 -19.73 -10.34 12.78
N PHE A 228 -19.00 -9.87 11.74
CA PHE A 228 -18.13 -8.72 11.86
C PHE A 228 -18.91 -7.47 12.31
N PHE A 229 -20.01 -7.15 11.65
CA PHE A 229 -20.81 -5.97 11.98
C PHE A 229 -21.63 -6.11 13.27
N ARG A 230 -21.79 -7.32 13.80
CA ARG A 230 -22.42 -7.60 15.11
C ARG A 230 -21.43 -7.60 16.28
N LYS A 231 -20.11 -7.46 16.03
CA LYS A 231 -19.11 -7.39 17.10
C LYS A 231 -19.38 -6.25 18.06
N SER A 232 -19.20 -6.51 19.35
CA SER A 232 -19.25 -5.45 20.37
C SER A 232 -18.22 -4.37 20.07
N GLY A 233 -18.65 -3.12 20.12
CA GLY A 233 -17.77 -1.98 19.86
C GLY A 233 -17.47 -1.70 18.38
N ILE A 234 -18.18 -2.36 17.42
CA ILE A 234 -17.95 -2.19 15.98
C ILE A 234 -18.01 -0.71 15.53
N GLY A 235 -18.97 0.08 16.03
CA GLY A 235 -19.05 1.49 15.66
C GLY A 235 -17.81 2.30 16.04
N LEU A 236 -17.25 2.06 17.23
CA LEU A 236 -16.00 2.68 17.66
C LEU A 236 -14.81 2.20 16.83
N ALA A 237 -14.76 0.90 16.52
CA ALA A 237 -13.70 0.33 15.70
C ALA A 237 -13.72 0.89 14.27
N LEU A 238 -14.89 1.03 13.66
CA LEU A 238 -15.05 1.66 12.35
C LEU A 238 -14.63 3.13 12.38
N CYS A 239 -15.08 3.90 13.37
CA CYS A 239 -14.65 5.29 13.55
C CYS A 239 -13.13 5.40 13.71
N PHE A 240 -12.52 4.51 14.48
CA PHE A 240 -11.07 4.48 14.64
C PHE A 240 -10.37 4.19 13.30
N MET A 241 -10.76 3.14 12.59
CA MET A 241 -10.13 2.76 11.31
C MET A 241 -10.26 3.86 10.25
N LEU A 242 -11.37 4.62 10.26
CA LEU A 242 -11.59 5.72 9.31
C LEU A 242 -10.83 7.00 9.71
N LEU A 243 -10.74 7.32 11.00
CA LEU A 243 -10.22 8.62 11.47
C LEU A 243 -8.76 8.57 11.92
N TYR A 244 -8.24 7.40 12.31
CA TYR A 244 -6.89 7.29 12.86
C TYR A 244 -5.82 7.83 11.90
N ARG A 245 -5.93 7.51 10.61
CA ARG A 245 -5.00 7.89 9.55
C ARG A 245 -5.50 9.07 8.70
N LEU A 246 -6.46 9.84 9.20
CA LEU A 246 -7.04 10.96 8.45
C LEU A 246 -6.00 12.02 8.02
N PRO A 247 -5.08 12.50 8.89
CA PRO A 247 -4.05 13.45 8.47
C PRO A 247 -3.15 12.88 7.37
N GLU A 248 -2.74 11.62 7.52
CA GLU A 248 -1.91 10.92 6.56
C GLU A 248 -2.59 10.74 5.21
N ALA A 249 -3.89 10.46 5.20
CA ALA A 249 -4.66 10.30 3.96
C ALA A 249 -4.59 11.55 3.06
N LEU A 250 -4.57 12.73 3.67
CA LEU A 250 -4.38 14.01 2.98
C LEU A 250 -2.92 14.17 2.54
N LEU A 251 -1.96 13.95 3.45
CA LEU A 251 -0.52 14.11 3.17
C LEU A 251 -0.06 13.24 2.01
N LEU A 252 -0.45 11.97 1.97
CA LEU A 252 -0.03 11.03 0.92
C LEU A 252 -0.33 11.52 -0.50
N LYS A 253 -1.31 12.41 -0.68
CA LYS A 253 -1.67 12.95 -1.98
C LYS A 253 -0.89 14.19 -2.37
N LEU A 254 -0.54 15.03 -1.40
CA LEU A 254 0.02 16.34 -1.68
C LEU A 254 1.52 16.49 -1.35
N CYS A 255 2.16 15.52 -0.66
CA CYS A 255 3.59 15.59 -0.37
C CYS A 255 4.45 15.67 -1.65
N ASN A 256 4.22 14.79 -2.63
CA ASN A 256 4.97 14.80 -3.87
C ASN A 256 4.73 16.07 -4.70
N PRO A 257 3.47 16.51 -4.96
CA PRO A 257 3.21 17.80 -5.56
C PRO A 257 3.90 18.97 -4.86
N PHE A 258 3.85 19.03 -3.54
CA PHE A 258 4.50 20.05 -2.73
C PHE A 258 6.04 20.08 -2.92
N PHE A 259 6.66 18.90 -2.94
CA PHE A 259 8.12 18.84 -3.15
C PHE A 259 8.54 19.30 -4.55
N LEU A 260 7.73 19.00 -5.56
CA LEU A 260 8.03 19.29 -6.96
C LEU A 260 7.60 20.69 -7.41
N ALA A 261 6.54 21.24 -6.81
CA ALA A 261 6.02 22.57 -7.16
C ALA A 261 7.08 23.64 -6.93
N ALA A 262 7.12 24.63 -7.82
CA ALA A 262 8.04 25.75 -7.73
C ALA A 262 7.82 26.56 -6.43
N LYS A 263 8.87 27.25 -5.96
CA LYS A 263 8.81 28.01 -4.69
C LYS A 263 7.81 29.16 -4.74
N ASP A 264 7.68 29.83 -5.86
CA ASP A 264 6.70 30.88 -6.10
C ASP A 264 5.25 30.35 -6.07
N ALA A 265 5.05 29.07 -6.37
CA ALA A 265 3.79 28.37 -6.20
C ALA A 265 3.61 27.77 -4.77
N GLY A 266 4.47 28.11 -3.82
CA GLY A 266 4.44 27.64 -2.44
C GLY A 266 5.04 26.25 -2.20
N GLY A 267 5.65 25.62 -3.22
CA GLY A 267 6.34 24.34 -3.11
C GLY A 267 7.82 24.45 -2.73
N LEU A 268 8.56 23.35 -2.81
CA LEU A 268 10.00 23.32 -2.51
C LEU A 268 10.91 23.40 -3.76
N GLY A 269 10.38 23.23 -4.96
CA GLY A 269 11.13 23.27 -6.21
C GLY A 269 12.17 22.14 -6.36
N LEU A 270 11.94 20.98 -5.74
CA LEU A 270 12.90 19.88 -5.78
C LEU A 270 12.84 19.10 -7.10
N SER A 271 13.98 18.56 -7.52
CA SER A 271 13.99 17.58 -8.60
C SER A 271 13.42 16.23 -8.16
N VAL A 272 12.89 15.44 -9.10
CA VAL A 272 12.38 14.08 -8.81
C VAL A 272 13.49 13.19 -8.25
N GLU A 273 14.74 13.36 -8.70
CA GLU A 273 15.89 12.65 -8.15
C GLU A 273 16.09 12.95 -6.66
N THR A 274 16.03 14.24 -6.28
CA THR A 274 16.14 14.67 -4.89
C THR A 274 14.98 14.12 -4.04
N VAL A 275 13.77 14.15 -4.56
CA VAL A 275 12.59 13.55 -3.91
C VAL A 275 12.81 12.04 -3.66
N GLY A 276 13.33 11.31 -4.66
CA GLY A 276 13.68 9.90 -4.50
C GLY A 276 14.73 9.63 -3.42
N GLN A 277 15.75 10.49 -3.31
CA GLN A 277 16.78 10.41 -2.25
C GLN A 277 16.16 10.63 -0.86
N ILE A 278 15.33 11.65 -0.70
CA ILE A 278 14.64 11.98 0.56
C ILE A 278 13.74 10.81 0.98
N TYR A 279 12.94 10.27 0.06
CA TYR A 279 12.11 9.10 0.35
C TYR A 279 12.92 7.85 0.70
N GLY A 280 14.09 7.65 0.08
CA GLY A 280 15.00 6.56 0.45
C GLY A 280 15.38 6.61 1.92
N ILE A 281 15.76 7.79 2.43
CA ILE A 281 16.05 8.01 3.85
C ILE A 281 14.78 7.80 4.69
N GLY A 282 13.66 8.39 4.26
CA GLY A 282 12.37 8.31 4.94
C GLY A 282 11.89 6.88 5.13
N VAL A 283 11.91 6.05 4.09
CA VAL A 283 11.45 4.65 4.15
C VAL A 283 12.31 3.83 5.13
N VAL A 284 13.63 4.04 5.17
CA VAL A 284 14.49 3.37 6.14
C VAL A 284 14.09 3.74 7.58
N LEU A 285 13.84 5.03 7.85
CA LEU A 285 13.41 5.50 9.16
C LEU A 285 11.99 5.02 9.52
N MET A 286 11.09 4.94 8.55
CA MET A 286 9.77 4.33 8.71
C MET A 286 9.87 2.86 9.16
N LEU A 287 10.79 2.09 8.56
CA LEU A 287 11.04 0.70 8.95
C LEU A 287 11.54 0.58 10.38
N LEU A 288 12.50 1.44 10.76
CA LEU A 288 13.00 1.51 12.13
C LEU A 288 11.88 1.88 13.12
N GLY A 289 11.04 2.85 12.77
CA GLY A 289 9.85 3.23 13.54
C GLY A 289 8.91 2.05 13.77
N GLY A 290 8.64 1.26 12.71
CA GLY A 290 7.81 0.07 12.80
C GLY A 290 8.38 -1.01 13.74
N ILE A 291 9.69 -1.28 13.67
CA ILE A 291 10.37 -2.24 14.55
C ILE A 291 10.33 -1.75 16.00
N VAL A 292 10.72 -0.50 16.24
CA VAL A 292 10.70 0.11 17.56
C VAL A 292 9.29 0.12 18.15
N GLY A 293 8.28 0.45 17.31
CA GLY A 293 6.87 0.43 17.69
C GLY A 293 6.39 -0.96 18.13
N GLY A 294 6.74 -2.00 17.36
CA GLY A 294 6.42 -3.38 17.71
C GLY A 294 7.05 -3.81 19.04
N LEU A 295 8.35 -3.52 19.24
CA LEU A 295 9.07 -3.80 20.48
C LEU A 295 8.50 -3.01 21.66
N TRP A 296 8.11 -1.77 21.45
CA TRP A 296 7.49 -0.95 22.50
C TRP A 296 6.13 -1.50 22.91
N ALA A 297 5.25 -1.75 21.94
CA ALA A 297 3.93 -2.31 22.21
C ALA A 297 3.98 -3.68 22.88
N SER A 298 4.96 -4.54 22.53
CA SER A 298 5.13 -5.86 23.14
C SER A 298 5.53 -5.78 24.62
N ARG A 299 6.24 -4.73 25.04
CA ARG A 299 6.69 -4.55 26.44
C ARG A 299 5.65 -3.90 27.33
N VAL A 300 4.94 -2.87 26.83
CA VAL A 300 4.02 -2.07 27.67
C VAL A 300 2.56 -2.39 27.45
N GLY A 301 2.25 -3.19 26.43
CA GLY A 301 0.89 -3.53 26.00
C GLY A 301 0.27 -2.47 25.09
N LEU A 302 -0.63 -2.90 24.21
CA LEU A 302 -1.26 -2.05 23.19
C LEU A 302 -1.97 -0.83 23.81
N ARG A 303 -2.75 -1.03 24.85
CA ARG A 303 -3.51 0.04 25.54
C ARG A 303 -2.62 1.23 25.95
N LYS A 304 -1.43 0.96 26.51
CA LYS A 304 -0.50 2.01 26.97
C LYS A 304 0.33 2.61 25.83
N ALA A 305 0.64 1.82 24.79
CA ALA A 305 1.46 2.25 23.68
C ALA A 305 0.67 3.06 22.63
N MET A 306 -0.60 2.80 22.45
CA MET A 306 -1.40 3.26 21.33
C MET A 306 -1.52 4.78 21.23
N LEU A 307 -1.82 5.48 22.34
CA LEU A 307 -1.93 6.95 22.34
C LEU A 307 -0.60 7.65 22.08
N PRO A 308 0.52 7.30 22.76
CA PRO A 308 1.83 7.86 22.42
C PRO A 308 2.25 7.58 20.97
N MET A 309 1.96 6.39 20.42
CA MET A 309 2.25 6.07 19.03
C MET A 309 1.40 6.89 18.05
N ALA A 310 0.13 7.16 18.38
CA ALA A 310 -0.72 8.05 17.60
C ALA A 310 -0.20 9.50 17.59
N LEU A 311 0.34 9.97 18.72
CA LEU A 311 1.00 11.28 18.79
C LEU A 311 2.27 11.30 17.92
N CYS A 312 3.06 10.23 17.92
CA CYS A 312 4.21 10.08 17.02
C CYS A 312 3.83 10.05 15.53
N LEU A 313 2.63 9.55 15.18
CA LEU A 313 2.11 9.58 13.81
C LEU A 313 1.69 11.00 13.41
N THR A 314 1.00 11.71 14.30
CA THR A 314 0.26 12.93 13.94
C THR A 314 1.09 14.21 14.13
N LEU A 315 1.79 14.36 15.27
CA LEU A 315 2.51 15.60 15.57
C LEU A 315 3.67 15.91 14.61
N PRO A 316 4.46 14.92 14.14
CA PRO A 316 5.50 15.22 13.16
C PRO A 316 4.99 15.78 11.83
N SER A 317 3.72 15.63 11.49
CA SER A 317 3.13 16.27 10.30
C SER A 317 3.31 17.81 10.32
N PHE A 318 3.57 18.41 11.49
CA PHE A 318 3.92 19.83 11.62
C PHE A 318 5.18 20.22 10.83
N VAL A 319 6.06 19.29 10.51
CA VAL A 319 7.24 19.56 9.68
C VAL A 319 6.84 20.09 8.28
N TYR A 320 5.68 19.68 7.76
CA TYR A 320 5.21 20.19 6.46
C TYR A 320 4.77 21.65 6.54
N VAL A 321 4.19 22.08 7.67
CA VAL A 321 3.89 23.51 7.93
C VAL A 321 5.20 24.31 7.96
N TYR A 322 6.22 23.80 8.66
CA TYR A 322 7.54 24.42 8.68
C TYR A 322 8.16 24.49 7.27
N LEU A 323 8.16 23.38 6.53
CA LEU A 323 8.73 23.33 5.19
C LEU A 323 8.01 24.27 4.21
N ALA A 324 6.68 24.40 4.29
CA ALA A 324 5.91 25.29 3.44
C ALA A 324 6.09 26.77 3.82
N ALA A 325 6.27 27.08 5.11
CA ALA A 325 6.47 28.46 5.57
C ALA A 325 7.90 28.96 5.32
N VAL A 326 8.92 28.11 5.48
CA VAL A 326 10.33 28.50 5.42
C VAL A 326 10.96 28.21 4.05
N GLN A 327 10.48 27.19 3.35
CA GLN A 327 11.00 26.73 2.04
C GLN A 327 12.55 26.59 2.01
N PRO A 328 13.15 25.80 2.94
CA PRO A 328 14.59 25.70 3.04
C PRO A 328 15.21 25.10 1.78
N ASP A 329 16.43 25.55 1.41
CA ASP A 329 17.19 24.98 0.29
C ASP A 329 18.03 23.77 0.69
N SER A 330 18.25 23.57 1.99
CA SER A 330 19.13 22.53 2.48
C SER A 330 18.49 21.13 2.36
N PHE A 331 19.12 20.28 1.55
CA PHE A 331 18.76 18.87 1.42
C PHE A 331 18.67 18.16 2.79
N TRP A 332 19.63 18.43 3.67
CA TRP A 332 19.67 17.77 4.99
C TRP A 332 18.57 18.21 5.92
N VAL A 333 18.15 19.49 5.87
CA VAL A 333 17.01 19.99 6.65
C VAL A 333 15.73 19.33 6.20
N ILE A 334 15.48 19.28 4.88
CA ILE A 334 14.29 18.64 4.31
C ILE A 334 14.29 17.15 4.64
N SER A 335 15.43 16.47 4.45
CA SER A 335 15.57 15.03 4.74
C SER A 335 15.35 14.72 6.22
N ALA A 336 15.85 15.57 7.15
CA ALA A 336 15.61 15.41 8.57
C ALA A 336 14.14 15.58 8.94
N CYS A 337 13.46 16.58 8.39
CA CYS A 337 12.03 16.80 8.57
C CYS A 337 11.20 15.58 8.13
N ILE A 338 11.43 15.11 6.90
CA ILE A 338 10.72 13.94 6.36
C ILE A 338 11.13 12.66 7.11
N GLY A 339 12.39 12.54 7.51
CA GLY A 339 12.86 11.41 8.31
C GLY A 339 12.17 11.29 9.67
N ILE A 340 11.97 12.40 10.37
CA ILE A 340 11.24 12.45 11.65
C ILE A 340 9.78 12.06 11.46
N GLU A 341 9.14 12.59 10.43
CA GLU A 341 7.75 12.28 10.09
C GLU A 341 7.60 10.79 9.74
N GLN A 342 8.45 10.25 8.90
CA GLN A 342 8.42 8.84 8.49
C GLN A 342 8.73 7.87 9.65
N LEU A 343 9.62 8.23 10.57
CA LEU A 343 9.87 7.48 11.81
C LEU A 343 8.59 7.42 12.65
N GLY A 344 7.95 8.56 12.84
CA GLY A 344 6.67 8.68 13.55
C GLY A 344 5.55 7.88 12.87
N TYR A 345 5.51 7.92 11.54
CA TYR A 345 4.62 7.12 10.73
C TYR A 345 4.78 5.61 11.00
N GLY A 346 6.02 5.10 11.00
CA GLY A 346 6.28 3.70 11.28
C GLY A 346 5.79 3.26 12.66
N LEU A 347 6.02 4.10 13.69
CA LEU A 347 5.52 3.87 15.05
C LEU A 347 3.98 3.79 15.08
N GLY A 348 3.31 4.81 14.56
CA GLY A 348 1.86 4.91 14.63
C GLY A 348 1.13 3.89 13.76
N TYR A 349 1.65 3.58 12.57
CA TYR A 349 1.10 2.52 11.72
C TYR A 349 1.09 1.17 12.44
N THR A 350 2.14 0.88 13.23
CA THR A 350 2.21 -0.34 14.03
C THR A 350 1.07 -0.42 15.05
N ALA A 351 0.73 0.68 15.73
CA ALA A 351 -0.38 0.72 16.68
C ALA A 351 -1.73 0.43 15.99
N CYS A 352 -1.95 1.01 14.81
CA CYS A 352 -3.14 0.77 14.00
C CYS A 352 -3.28 -0.73 13.64
N MET A 353 -2.20 -1.34 13.15
CA MET A 353 -2.18 -2.75 12.77
C MET A 353 -2.45 -3.67 13.96
N LEU A 354 -1.82 -3.40 15.11
CA LEU A 354 -2.04 -4.17 16.33
C LEU A 354 -3.49 -4.05 16.84
N TYR A 355 -4.08 -2.87 16.75
CA TYR A 355 -5.50 -2.70 17.08
C TYR A 355 -6.41 -3.51 16.17
N MET A 356 -6.17 -3.48 14.84
CA MET A 356 -6.97 -4.25 13.88
C MET A 356 -6.84 -5.76 14.11
N ILE A 357 -5.64 -6.25 14.43
CA ILE A 357 -5.39 -7.65 14.78
C ILE A 357 -6.19 -8.03 16.05
N HIS A 358 -6.15 -7.18 17.07
CA HIS A 358 -6.89 -7.38 18.31
C HIS A 358 -8.42 -7.38 18.07
N PHE A 359 -8.93 -6.42 17.32
CA PHE A 359 -10.36 -6.33 17.01
C PHE A 359 -10.84 -7.51 16.14
N ALA A 360 -9.98 -8.03 15.27
CA ALA A 360 -10.29 -9.17 14.40
C ALA A 360 -10.38 -10.52 15.14
N GLU A 361 -9.94 -10.63 16.40
CA GLU A 361 -9.95 -11.89 17.15
C GLU A 361 -11.31 -12.58 17.15
N GLY A 362 -11.31 -13.92 17.05
CA GLY A 362 -12.51 -14.77 16.98
C GLY A 362 -12.40 -15.88 15.95
N ALA A 363 -13.49 -16.59 15.69
CA ALA A 363 -13.55 -17.76 14.81
C ALA A 363 -13.09 -17.43 13.36
N HIS A 364 -13.45 -16.25 12.85
CA HIS A 364 -13.14 -15.80 11.49
C HIS A 364 -12.06 -14.70 11.47
N LYS A 365 -10.99 -14.85 12.28
CA LYS A 365 -9.94 -13.83 12.49
C LYS A 365 -9.36 -13.26 11.19
N THR A 366 -8.99 -14.10 10.23
CA THR A 366 -8.38 -13.68 8.97
C THR A 366 -9.35 -12.86 8.11
N ALA A 367 -10.59 -13.29 8.00
CA ALA A 367 -11.61 -12.57 7.23
C ALA A 367 -11.98 -11.23 7.91
N HIS A 368 -12.13 -11.22 9.24
CA HIS A 368 -12.36 -9.99 9.99
C HIS A 368 -11.19 -9.01 9.87
N PHE A 369 -9.94 -9.49 9.89
CA PHE A 369 -8.78 -8.64 9.66
C PHE A 369 -8.76 -8.05 8.24
N SER A 370 -9.14 -8.83 7.23
CA SER A 370 -9.30 -8.34 5.86
C SER A 370 -10.38 -7.25 5.76
N LEU A 371 -11.49 -7.37 6.48
CA LEU A 371 -12.51 -6.32 6.56
C LEU A 371 -12.00 -5.07 7.27
N CYS A 372 -11.24 -5.22 8.37
CA CYS A 372 -10.60 -4.08 9.03
C CYS A 372 -9.66 -3.33 8.08
N THR A 373 -8.83 -4.05 7.32
CA THR A 373 -7.93 -3.42 6.34
C THR A 373 -8.69 -2.74 5.22
N ALA A 374 -9.80 -3.32 4.74
CA ALA A 374 -10.67 -2.69 3.75
C ALA A 374 -11.25 -1.35 4.24
N VAL A 375 -11.74 -1.31 5.48
CA VAL A 375 -12.24 -0.06 6.11
C VAL A 375 -11.11 0.96 6.28
N MET A 376 -9.91 0.52 6.67
CA MET A 376 -8.74 1.40 6.76
C MET A 376 -8.37 2.00 5.40
N PHE A 377 -8.39 1.21 4.31
CA PHE A 377 -8.17 1.72 2.96
C PHE A 377 -9.25 2.71 2.53
N LEU A 378 -10.52 2.49 2.92
CA LEU A 378 -11.59 3.44 2.70
C LEU A 378 -11.31 4.77 3.43
N GLY A 379 -10.80 4.70 4.66
CA GLY A 379 -10.37 5.86 5.46
C GLY A 379 -9.20 6.63 4.85
N LEU A 380 -8.37 6.00 4.02
CA LEU A 380 -7.33 6.69 3.23
C LEU A 380 -7.88 7.24 1.91
N MET A 381 -8.74 6.49 1.24
CA MET A 381 -9.26 6.84 -0.06
C MET A 381 -10.16 8.08 0.00
N LEU A 382 -11.16 8.10 0.90
CA LEU A 382 -12.16 9.17 0.93
C LEU A 382 -11.55 10.56 1.21
N PRO A 383 -10.73 10.77 2.27
CA PRO A 383 -10.09 12.07 2.46
C PRO A 383 -9.09 12.40 1.34
N GLY A 384 -8.38 11.38 0.85
CA GLY A 384 -7.45 11.54 -0.26
C GLY A 384 -8.10 12.11 -1.52
N MET A 385 -9.36 11.75 -1.82
CA MET A 385 -10.10 12.24 -3.00
C MET A 385 -10.30 13.76 -2.98
N VAL A 386 -10.40 14.36 -1.81
CA VAL A 386 -10.67 15.82 -1.66
C VAL A 386 -9.41 16.61 -1.36
N ALA A 387 -8.26 15.97 -1.12
CA ALA A 387 -7.04 16.62 -0.67
C ALA A 387 -6.58 17.74 -1.61
N GLY A 388 -6.54 17.51 -2.92
CA GLY A 388 -6.13 18.51 -3.89
C GLY A 388 -7.13 19.67 -4.02
N TYR A 389 -8.44 19.38 -3.95
CA TYR A 389 -9.46 20.44 -3.97
C TYR A 389 -9.43 21.33 -2.71
N ILE A 390 -8.91 20.82 -1.59
CA ILE A 390 -8.65 21.63 -0.39
C ILE A 390 -7.42 22.49 -0.59
N GLU A 391 -6.38 21.94 -1.23
CA GLU A 391 -5.12 22.64 -1.44
C GLU A 391 -5.25 23.77 -2.49
N GLU A 392 -5.94 23.55 -3.60
CA GLU A 392 -6.08 24.54 -4.68
C GLU A 392 -6.49 25.97 -4.20
N PRO A 393 -7.51 26.15 -3.33
CA PRO A 393 -7.87 27.48 -2.84
C PRO A 393 -7.01 27.98 -1.67
N LEU A 394 -6.36 27.10 -0.89
CA LEU A 394 -5.64 27.44 0.34
C LEU A 394 -4.13 27.55 0.15
N GLY A 395 -3.61 26.99 -0.95
CA GLY A 395 -2.18 26.74 -1.17
C GLY A 395 -1.62 25.71 -0.18
N TYR A 396 -0.37 25.30 -0.40
CA TYR A 396 0.26 24.25 0.40
C TYR A 396 0.32 24.57 1.89
N LEU A 397 0.67 25.81 2.27
CA LEU A 397 0.75 26.19 3.69
C LEU A 397 -0.63 26.08 4.37
N GLY A 398 -1.68 26.60 3.74
CA GLY A 398 -3.06 26.49 4.26
C GLY A 398 -3.53 25.05 4.34
N PHE A 399 -3.23 24.25 3.31
CA PHE A 399 -3.51 22.82 3.29
C PHE A 399 -2.85 22.06 4.46
N PHE A 400 -1.57 22.32 4.76
CA PHE A 400 -0.91 21.65 5.89
C PHE A 400 -1.46 22.06 7.24
N TRP A 401 -2.01 23.27 7.39
CA TRP A 401 -2.78 23.63 8.59
C TRP A 401 -4.09 22.83 8.70
N VAL A 402 -4.77 22.54 7.58
CA VAL A 402 -5.93 21.63 7.58
C VAL A 402 -5.52 20.22 8.00
N VAL A 403 -4.38 19.73 7.52
CA VAL A 403 -3.81 18.44 7.97
C VAL A 403 -3.60 18.44 9.48
N MET A 404 -3.02 19.52 10.05
CA MET A 404 -2.84 19.65 11.50
C MET A 404 -4.19 19.66 12.25
N ALA A 405 -5.20 20.31 11.73
CA ALA A 405 -6.55 20.25 12.31
C ALA A 405 -7.13 18.84 12.29
N CYS A 406 -6.87 18.07 11.24
CA CYS A 406 -7.26 16.66 11.13
C CYS A 406 -6.53 15.72 12.12
N CYS A 407 -5.43 16.16 12.75
CA CYS A 407 -4.81 15.42 13.85
C CYS A 407 -5.70 15.36 15.09
N ILE A 408 -6.56 16.37 15.31
CA ILE A 408 -7.44 16.44 16.50
C ILE A 408 -8.41 15.24 16.53
N PRO A 409 -9.25 14.98 15.52
CA PRO A 409 -10.14 13.83 15.53
C PRO A 409 -9.38 12.48 15.56
N SER A 410 -8.20 12.38 14.95
CA SER A 410 -7.35 11.18 15.01
C SER A 410 -6.89 10.88 16.44
N ILE A 411 -6.41 11.89 17.17
CA ILE A 411 -5.98 11.76 18.57
C ILE A 411 -7.18 11.49 19.47
N ALA A 412 -8.29 12.21 19.26
CA ALA A 412 -9.51 12.07 20.08
C ALA A 412 -10.11 10.66 19.99
N ILE A 413 -10.25 10.10 18.78
CA ILE A 413 -10.75 8.73 18.62
C ILE A 413 -9.80 7.71 19.26
N THR A 414 -8.49 7.89 19.12
CA THR A 414 -7.48 7.04 19.73
C THR A 414 -7.59 7.05 21.26
N TYR A 415 -7.76 8.24 21.87
CA TYR A 415 -7.97 8.37 23.32
C TYR A 415 -9.20 7.61 23.80
N VAL A 416 -10.32 7.73 23.07
CA VAL A 416 -11.58 7.02 23.40
C VAL A 416 -11.39 5.50 23.31
N VAL A 417 -10.68 5.02 22.27
CA VAL A 417 -10.36 3.60 22.09
C VAL A 417 -9.47 3.09 23.24
N CYS A 418 -8.42 3.82 23.59
CA CYS A 418 -7.51 3.44 24.69
C CYS A 418 -8.23 3.29 26.05
N ARG A 419 -9.32 4.03 26.28
CA ARG A 419 -10.13 3.89 27.50
C ARG A 419 -10.99 2.63 27.53
N LYS A 420 -11.31 2.08 26.36
CA LYS A 420 -12.17 0.89 26.22
C LYS A 420 -11.39 -0.40 25.99
N LEU A 421 -10.11 -0.34 25.60
CA LEU A 421 -9.15 -1.45 25.63
C LEU A 421 -8.75 -1.76 27.09
#